data_3e0a81ffe93821faad79c668ba4c8ff9
#
_entry.id   3e0a81ffe93821faad79c668ba4c8ff9
#
_cell.length_a   1.000
_cell.length_b   1.000
_cell.length_c   1.000
_cell.angle_alpha   90.00
_cell.angle_beta   90.00
_cell.angle_gamma   90.00
#
_symmetry.space_group_name_H-M   'P 1'
#
loop_
_entity.id
_entity.type
_entity.pdbx_description
1 polymer ?
#
loop_
_entity_poly.entity_id
_entity_poly.type
_entity_poly.pdbx_seq_one_letter_code
_entity_poly.pdbx_strand_id
1 'polypeptide(L)'
;MLVFDKSVTLFDKLKEYDKESLKLYGSDLGLTKLSKFRKDELVQKVVDKLLDLDVMFYRGAILSDKQIAVLERGFNGPTSYSEDESDDIGTLNEMDFIIVSRDEYVVPCDVVKAWKKTKDEQFLAYQKRASWVWKCLYWTEEMYACTPIDIMLQVVNIKKDMQFDQAEVIEIFNHFPEDH
;
A
#
# COMPACT_ATOMS: atom_id res chain seq x y z
N MET A 1 -23.95 8.45 -1.79
CA MET A 1 -23.04 9.12 -2.76
C MET A 1 -21.85 9.62 -1.96
N LEU A 2 -20.67 9.10 -2.25
CA LEU A 2 -19.43 9.47 -1.55
C LEU A 2 -19.18 10.97 -1.74
N VAL A 3 -18.89 11.68 -0.64
CA VAL A 3 -18.49 13.09 -0.71
C VAL A 3 -17.02 13.10 -1.15
N PHE A 4 -16.76 13.64 -2.34
CA PHE A 4 -15.42 13.66 -2.94
C PHE A 4 -14.75 15.00 -2.61
N ASP A 5 -14.29 15.14 -1.37
CA ASP A 5 -13.57 16.30 -0.88
C ASP A 5 -12.48 15.91 0.15
N LYS A 6 -11.79 16.90 0.69
CA LYS A 6 -10.73 16.70 1.70
C LYS A 6 -11.19 16.14 3.05
N SER A 7 -12.50 15.97 3.28
CA SER A 7 -13.03 15.42 4.54
C SER A 7 -13.34 13.93 4.45
N VAL A 8 -13.28 13.34 3.24
CA VAL A 8 -13.53 11.92 3.02
C VAL A 8 -12.58 11.08 3.87
N THR A 9 -13.09 9.96 4.37
CA THR A 9 -12.34 9.01 5.21
C THR A 9 -12.16 7.68 4.50
N LEU A 10 -11.22 6.87 4.99
CA LEU A 10 -11.06 5.50 4.52
C LEU A 10 -12.32 4.65 4.81
N PHE A 11 -13.02 4.92 5.93
CA PHE A 11 -14.31 4.31 6.21
C PHE A 11 -15.33 4.59 5.10
N ASP A 12 -15.36 5.80 4.55
CA ASP A 12 -16.26 6.18 3.47
C ASP A 12 -16.00 5.41 2.18
N LYS A 13 -14.74 5.07 1.89
CA LYS A 13 -14.36 4.19 0.78
C LYS A 13 -14.83 2.76 1.04
N LEU A 14 -14.40 2.19 2.16
CA LEU A 14 -14.57 0.75 2.44
C LEU A 14 -16.02 0.36 2.72
N LYS A 15 -16.89 1.26 3.14
CA LYS A 15 -18.32 0.96 3.30
C LYS A 15 -19.05 0.66 1.98
N GLU A 16 -18.47 1.03 0.83
CA GLU A 16 -19.00 0.67 -0.49
C GLU A 16 -18.73 -0.81 -0.83
N TYR A 17 -17.74 -1.45 -0.19
CA TYR A 17 -17.44 -2.87 -0.37
C TYR A 17 -18.56 -3.75 0.21
N ASP A 18 -18.82 -4.89 -0.40
CA ASP A 18 -19.71 -5.89 0.19
C ASP A 18 -19.06 -6.58 1.41
N LYS A 19 -19.91 -7.27 2.21
CA LYS A 19 -19.45 -7.87 3.47
C LYS A 19 -18.47 -9.02 3.25
N GLU A 20 -18.58 -9.75 2.16
CA GLU A 20 -17.69 -10.90 1.87
C GLU A 20 -16.31 -10.39 1.43
N SER A 21 -16.25 -9.38 0.57
CA SER A 21 -15.00 -8.70 0.20
C SER A 21 -14.28 -8.12 1.43
N LEU A 22 -15.02 -7.47 2.34
CA LEU A 22 -14.46 -6.96 3.59
C LEU A 22 -13.93 -8.07 4.51
N LYS A 23 -14.53 -9.26 4.52
CA LYS A 23 -14.01 -10.39 5.31
C LYS A 23 -12.72 -10.94 4.72
N LEU A 24 -12.67 -11.11 3.40
CA LEU A 24 -11.45 -11.54 2.71
C LEU A 24 -10.34 -10.54 3.03
N TYR A 25 -10.54 -9.27 2.73
CA TYR A 25 -9.59 -8.21 2.99
C TYR A 25 -9.14 -8.15 4.46
N GLY A 26 -10.08 -8.26 5.41
CA GLY A 26 -9.73 -8.30 6.81
C GLY A 26 -8.93 -9.55 7.20
N SER A 27 -9.20 -10.71 6.55
CA SER A 27 -8.41 -11.93 6.75
C SER A 27 -6.97 -11.75 6.30
N ASP A 28 -6.76 -11.17 5.11
CA ASP A 28 -5.43 -10.90 4.54
C ASP A 28 -4.63 -9.93 5.42
N LEU A 29 -5.33 -9.01 6.10
CA LEU A 29 -4.74 -8.15 7.13
C LEU A 29 -4.52 -8.85 8.49
N GLY A 30 -4.72 -10.16 8.59
CA GLY A 30 -4.54 -10.96 9.81
C GLY A 30 -5.67 -10.82 10.83
N LEU A 31 -6.81 -10.23 10.47
CA LEU A 31 -7.97 -10.15 11.35
C LEU A 31 -8.70 -11.51 11.41
N THR A 32 -9.20 -11.89 12.59
CA THR A 32 -9.85 -13.18 12.81
C THR A 32 -11.29 -13.03 13.30
N LYS A 33 -12.09 -14.11 13.18
CA LYS A 33 -13.48 -14.17 13.67
C LYS A 33 -14.40 -13.11 13.04
N LEU A 34 -14.18 -12.77 11.77
CA LEU A 34 -14.82 -11.66 11.07
C LEU A 34 -16.32 -11.86 10.85
N SER A 35 -16.79 -13.10 10.74
CA SER A 35 -18.19 -13.44 10.47
C SER A 35 -19.17 -12.93 11.52
N LYS A 36 -18.71 -12.71 12.77
CA LYS A 36 -19.56 -12.26 13.90
C LYS A 36 -19.90 -10.76 13.86
N PHE A 37 -19.17 -9.97 13.06
CA PHE A 37 -19.37 -8.52 13.01
C PHE A 37 -20.45 -8.12 12.00
N ARG A 38 -21.15 -7.03 12.29
CA ARG A 38 -21.99 -6.33 11.30
C ARG A 38 -21.09 -5.62 10.30
N LYS A 39 -21.66 -5.23 9.14
CA LYS A 39 -20.89 -4.63 8.05
C LYS A 39 -20.08 -3.41 8.53
N ASP A 40 -20.72 -2.45 9.19
CA ASP A 40 -20.06 -1.21 9.63
C ASP A 40 -18.98 -1.46 10.70
N GLU A 41 -19.20 -2.44 11.59
CA GLU A 41 -18.19 -2.86 12.57
C GLU A 41 -16.98 -3.51 11.89
N LEU A 42 -17.22 -4.26 10.82
CA LEU A 42 -16.18 -4.88 10.02
C LEU A 42 -15.37 -3.83 9.25
N VAL A 43 -16.06 -2.88 8.61
CA VAL A 43 -15.41 -1.73 7.96
C VAL A 43 -14.49 -1.01 8.96
N GLN A 44 -14.99 -0.68 10.16
CA GLN A 44 -14.18 0.01 11.16
C GLN A 44 -12.95 -0.79 11.56
N LYS A 45 -13.06 -2.12 11.71
CA LYS A 45 -11.91 -2.97 12.04
C LYS A 45 -10.85 -3.02 10.93
N VAL A 46 -11.29 -3.07 9.68
CA VAL A 46 -10.38 -3.02 8.54
C VAL A 46 -9.70 -1.66 8.47
N VAL A 47 -10.46 -0.57 8.64
CA VAL A 47 -9.91 0.79 8.71
C VAL A 47 -8.87 0.93 9.82
N ASP A 48 -9.21 0.50 11.06
CA ASP A 48 -8.31 0.58 12.19
C ASP A 48 -7.00 -0.19 11.92
N LYS A 49 -7.09 -1.33 11.25
CA LYS A 49 -5.92 -2.14 10.89
C LYS A 49 -5.08 -1.49 9.80
N LEU A 50 -5.70 -0.93 8.76
CA LEU A 50 -5.00 -0.23 7.68
C LEU A 50 -4.32 1.06 8.14
N LEU A 51 -4.89 1.74 9.15
CA LEU A 51 -4.34 2.96 9.74
C LEU A 51 -3.38 2.70 10.91
N ASP A 52 -3.20 1.44 11.32
CA ASP A 52 -2.15 1.03 12.24
C ASP A 52 -0.78 1.46 11.70
N LEU A 53 0.08 2.02 12.55
CA LEU A 53 1.33 2.63 12.09
C LEU A 53 2.32 1.61 11.52
N ASP A 54 2.36 0.39 12.06
CA ASP A 54 3.24 -0.66 11.55
C ASP A 54 2.73 -1.16 10.19
N VAL A 55 1.41 -1.35 10.04
CA VAL A 55 0.80 -1.73 8.75
C VAL A 55 1.00 -0.64 7.71
N MET A 56 0.78 0.62 8.08
CA MET A 56 1.01 1.78 7.21
C MET A 56 2.49 1.87 6.79
N PHE A 57 3.42 1.61 7.71
CA PHE A 57 4.85 1.60 7.45
C PHE A 57 5.21 0.59 6.36
N TYR A 58 4.87 -0.68 6.54
CA TYR A 58 5.25 -1.72 5.58
C TYR A 58 4.53 -1.60 4.25
N ARG A 59 3.24 -1.28 4.24
CA ARG A 59 2.49 -1.02 3.00
C ARG A 59 2.99 0.21 2.25
N GLY A 60 3.36 1.26 2.96
CA GLY A 60 3.94 2.45 2.36
C GLY A 60 5.36 2.25 1.84
N ALA A 61 6.13 1.36 2.46
CA ALA A 61 7.53 1.13 2.13
C ALA A 61 7.77 0.47 0.76
N ILE A 62 6.76 -0.19 0.18
CA ILE A 62 6.86 -0.74 -1.18
C ILE A 62 6.61 0.30 -2.28
N LEU A 63 6.02 1.44 -1.92
CA LEU A 63 5.76 2.52 -2.88
C LEU A 63 7.07 3.10 -3.44
N SER A 64 7.08 3.36 -4.73
CA SER A 64 8.17 4.10 -5.39
C SER A 64 8.15 5.58 -4.97
N ASP A 65 9.27 6.27 -5.15
CA ASP A 65 9.36 7.71 -4.91
C ASP A 65 8.31 8.50 -5.73
N LYS A 66 8.00 8.04 -6.95
CA LYS A 66 6.96 8.64 -7.80
C LYS A 66 5.57 8.47 -7.20
N GLN A 67 5.23 7.27 -6.74
CA GLN A 67 3.94 6.99 -6.07
C GLN A 67 3.79 7.78 -4.77
N ILE A 68 4.85 7.89 -3.97
CA ILE A 68 4.87 8.73 -2.77
C ILE A 68 4.61 10.21 -3.12
N ALA A 69 5.25 10.73 -4.16
CA ALA A 69 5.05 12.11 -4.61
C ALA A 69 3.60 12.35 -5.08
N VAL A 70 3.02 11.39 -5.82
CA VAL A 70 1.61 11.44 -6.23
C VAL A 70 0.69 11.41 -4.99
N LEU A 71 0.91 10.50 -4.05
CA LEU A 71 0.14 10.41 -2.82
C LEU A 71 0.15 11.75 -2.04
N GLU A 72 1.34 12.31 -1.81
CA GLU A 72 1.50 13.52 -1.01
C GLU A 72 0.92 14.78 -1.69
N ARG A 73 0.91 14.82 -3.02
CA ARG A 73 0.25 15.88 -3.79
C ARG A 73 -1.25 15.97 -3.49
N GLY A 74 -1.90 14.81 -3.24
CA GLY A 74 -3.33 14.72 -2.91
C GLY A 74 -3.72 15.10 -1.48
N PHE A 75 -2.79 15.50 -0.60
CA PHE A 75 -3.08 15.77 0.81
C PHE A 75 -3.95 17.00 1.08
N ASN A 76 -4.06 17.88 0.12
CA ASN A 76 -4.81 19.14 0.27
C ASN A 76 -6.25 19.07 -0.29
N GLY A 77 -6.65 17.95 -0.84
CA GLY A 77 -7.97 17.71 -1.42
C GLY A 77 -7.91 17.12 -2.82
N PRO A 78 -9.03 17.08 -3.55
CA PRO A 78 -9.10 16.51 -4.87
C PRO A 78 -8.03 17.08 -5.81
N THR A 79 -7.35 16.19 -6.52
CA THR A 79 -6.19 16.50 -7.34
C THR A 79 -6.31 15.76 -8.67
N SER A 80 -6.17 16.47 -9.78
CA SER A 80 -6.15 15.85 -11.11
C SER A 80 -4.84 15.10 -11.35
N TYR A 81 -4.91 14.08 -12.19
CA TYR A 81 -3.75 13.29 -12.63
C TYR A 81 -3.75 13.16 -14.16
N SER A 82 -2.59 12.87 -14.71
CA SER A 82 -2.38 12.70 -16.15
C SER A 82 -2.37 11.20 -16.52
N GLU A 83 -2.49 10.90 -17.81
CA GLU A 83 -2.52 9.53 -18.32
C GLU A 83 -1.22 8.74 -17.97
N ASP A 84 -0.08 9.40 -17.95
CA ASP A 84 1.21 8.81 -17.57
C ASP A 84 1.35 8.53 -16.06
N GLU A 85 0.40 8.95 -15.25
CA GLU A 85 0.28 8.63 -13.83
C GLU A 85 -0.75 7.53 -13.54
N SER A 86 -1.47 7.03 -14.57
CA SER A 86 -2.60 6.09 -14.38
C SER A 86 -2.20 4.82 -13.63
N ASP A 87 -1.04 4.24 -13.91
CA ASP A 87 -0.55 3.04 -13.23
C ASP A 87 -0.26 3.31 -11.75
N ASP A 88 0.38 4.46 -11.44
CA ASP A 88 0.65 4.85 -10.06
C ASP A 88 -0.64 5.12 -9.28
N ILE A 89 -1.62 5.76 -9.92
CA ILE A 89 -2.96 6.01 -9.38
C ILE A 89 -3.70 4.68 -9.16
N GLY A 90 -3.62 3.74 -10.11
CA GLY A 90 -4.18 2.40 -9.99
C GLY A 90 -3.65 1.68 -8.74
N THR A 91 -2.33 1.57 -8.62
CA THR A 91 -1.66 0.97 -7.46
C THR A 91 -2.06 1.62 -6.14
N LEU A 92 -2.03 2.95 -6.06
CA LEU A 92 -2.41 3.67 -4.84
C LEU A 92 -3.89 3.47 -4.47
N ASN A 93 -4.77 3.34 -5.46
CA ASN A 93 -6.19 3.09 -5.24
C ASN A 93 -6.46 1.65 -4.78
N GLU A 94 -5.80 0.65 -5.37
CA GLU A 94 -5.87 -0.76 -4.96
C GLU A 94 -5.35 -0.96 -3.54
N MET A 95 -4.30 -0.24 -3.18
CA MET A 95 -3.76 -0.22 -1.83
C MET A 95 -4.53 0.64 -0.84
N ASP A 96 -5.70 1.17 -1.19
CA ASP A 96 -6.55 2.03 -0.34
C ASP A 96 -5.89 3.30 0.20
N PHE A 97 -4.82 3.76 -0.42
CA PHE A 97 -4.22 5.06 -0.07
C PHE A 97 -5.02 6.24 -0.60
N ILE A 98 -5.74 6.06 -1.71
CA ILE A 98 -6.52 7.11 -2.36
C ILE A 98 -7.92 6.61 -2.75
N ILE A 99 -8.76 7.55 -3.13
CA ILE A 99 -10.05 7.32 -3.77
C ILE A 99 -10.03 8.03 -5.10
N VAL A 100 -10.39 7.32 -6.17
CA VAL A 100 -10.40 7.87 -7.54
C VAL A 100 -11.82 8.15 -7.99
N SER A 101 -12.03 9.27 -8.64
CA SER A 101 -13.29 9.63 -9.31
C SER A 101 -13.01 10.38 -10.62
N ARG A 102 -13.30 9.75 -11.75
CA ARG A 102 -12.99 10.29 -13.09
C ARG A 102 -11.49 10.60 -13.22
N ASP A 103 -11.14 11.85 -13.46
CA ASP A 103 -9.77 12.33 -13.72
C ASP A 103 -9.13 12.95 -12.47
N GLU A 104 -9.71 12.70 -11.28
CA GLU A 104 -9.24 13.22 -10.01
C GLU A 104 -9.12 12.10 -8.97
N TYR A 105 -8.26 12.30 -8.00
CA TYR A 105 -8.17 11.48 -6.80
C TYR A 105 -8.14 12.34 -5.54
N VAL A 106 -8.46 11.73 -4.42
CA VAL A 106 -8.35 12.35 -3.09
C VAL A 106 -7.74 11.35 -2.12
N VAL A 107 -6.90 11.83 -1.22
CA VAL A 107 -6.37 11.01 -0.13
C VAL A 107 -7.30 11.12 1.08
N PRO A 108 -7.82 10.02 1.64
CA PRO A 108 -8.63 10.06 2.84
C PRO A 108 -7.93 10.79 3.99
N CYS A 109 -8.65 11.64 4.70
CA CYS A 109 -8.04 12.53 5.70
C CYS A 109 -7.42 11.79 6.89
N ASP A 110 -7.88 10.59 7.20
CA ASP A 110 -7.33 9.69 8.20
C ASP A 110 -6.04 8.99 7.69
N VAL A 111 -5.98 8.62 6.42
CA VAL A 111 -4.76 8.15 5.74
C VAL A 111 -3.67 9.24 5.78
N VAL A 112 -4.02 10.49 5.43
CA VAL A 112 -3.07 11.62 5.54
C VAL A 112 -2.49 11.75 6.95
N LYS A 113 -3.32 11.59 7.98
CA LYS A 113 -2.89 11.70 9.38
C LYS A 113 -1.97 10.54 9.79
N ALA A 114 -2.29 9.31 9.37
CA ALA A 114 -1.47 8.13 9.63
C ALA A 114 -0.13 8.24 8.89
N TRP A 115 -0.15 8.55 7.60
CA TRP A 115 1.05 8.74 6.78
C TRP A 115 2.04 9.73 7.36
N LYS A 116 1.57 10.91 7.79
CA LYS A 116 2.43 11.93 8.40
C LYS A 116 3.10 11.49 9.70
N LYS A 117 2.54 10.49 10.40
CA LYS A 117 3.15 9.91 11.61
C LYS A 117 4.13 8.80 11.28
N THR A 118 3.90 8.10 10.16
CA THR A 118 4.73 6.97 9.73
C THR A 118 5.99 7.44 9.00
N LYS A 119 5.90 8.50 8.19
CA LYS A 119 7.00 8.97 7.35
C LYS A 119 8.04 9.75 8.15
N ASP A 120 8.98 9.04 8.73
CA ASP A 120 10.17 9.55 9.41
C ASP A 120 11.47 9.14 8.67
N GLU A 121 12.63 9.40 9.26
CA GLU A 121 13.92 9.03 8.69
C GLU A 121 14.11 7.51 8.59
N GLN A 122 13.58 6.75 9.55
CA GLN A 122 13.65 5.29 9.54
C GLN A 122 12.81 4.72 8.40
N PHE A 123 11.59 5.24 8.21
CA PHE A 123 10.73 4.89 7.09
C PHE A 123 11.45 5.14 5.75
N LEU A 124 12.02 6.32 5.56
CA LEU A 124 12.68 6.68 4.30
C LEU A 124 13.90 5.79 3.99
N ALA A 125 14.65 5.40 5.02
CA ALA A 125 15.78 4.47 4.85
C ALA A 125 15.30 3.07 4.44
N TYR A 126 14.26 2.56 5.10
CA TYR A 126 13.67 1.24 4.82
C TYR A 126 12.97 1.23 3.45
N GLN A 127 12.18 2.26 3.13
CA GLN A 127 11.44 2.40 1.88
C GLN A 127 12.33 2.25 0.63
N LYS A 128 13.49 2.88 0.63
CA LYS A 128 14.46 2.78 -0.49
C LYS A 128 14.87 1.33 -0.76
N ARG A 129 15.00 0.53 0.28
CA ARG A 129 15.40 -0.88 0.19
C ARG A 129 14.20 -1.75 -0.19
N ALA A 130 13.09 -1.60 0.53
CA ALA A 130 11.88 -2.39 0.32
C ALA A 130 11.26 -2.16 -1.07
N SER A 131 11.13 -0.92 -1.52
CA SER A 131 10.60 -0.61 -2.85
C SER A 131 11.49 -1.14 -3.99
N TRP A 132 12.80 -1.22 -3.77
CA TRP A 132 13.69 -1.85 -4.75
C TRP A 132 13.52 -3.37 -4.79
N VAL A 133 13.46 -4.02 -3.63
CA VAL A 133 13.21 -5.49 -3.55
C VAL A 133 11.85 -5.81 -4.18
N TRP A 134 10.81 -5.03 -3.86
CA TRP A 134 9.47 -5.16 -4.45
C TRP A 134 9.50 -5.08 -5.98
N LYS A 135 10.16 -4.07 -6.52
CA LYS A 135 10.31 -3.90 -7.97
C LYS A 135 11.07 -5.06 -8.62
N CYS A 136 12.10 -5.58 -7.98
CA CYS A 136 12.85 -6.72 -8.47
C CYS A 136 11.97 -8.00 -8.46
N LEU A 137 11.17 -8.20 -7.40
CA LEU A 137 10.24 -9.31 -7.29
C LEU A 137 9.22 -9.27 -8.42
N TYR A 138 8.55 -8.15 -8.62
CA TYR A 138 7.57 -7.95 -9.69
C TYR A 138 8.15 -8.33 -11.06
N TRP A 139 9.36 -7.87 -11.39
CA TRP A 139 10.01 -8.23 -12.66
C TRP A 139 10.41 -9.70 -12.76
N THR A 140 10.78 -10.32 -11.64
CA THR A 140 11.15 -11.76 -11.67
C THR A 140 9.92 -12.65 -11.75
N GLU A 141 8.79 -12.28 -11.19
CA GLU A 141 7.51 -12.99 -11.33
C GLU A 141 7.00 -12.96 -12.76
N GLU A 142 7.11 -11.85 -13.46
CA GLU A 142 6.80 -11.74 -14.90
C GLU A 142 7.62 -12.71 -15.77
N MET A 143 8.85 -13.03 -15.35
CA MET A 143 9.77 -13.89 -16.09
C MET A 143 9.77 -15.34 -15.63
N TYR A 144 9.48 -15.60 -14.36
CA TYR A 144 9.58 -16.90 -13.71
C TYR A 144 8.36 -17.14 -12.79
N ALA A 145 7.66 -18.23 -12.99
CA ALA A 145 6.53 -18.61 -12.10
C ALA A 145 6.96 -18.84 -10.63
N CYS A 146 8.25 -19.07 -10.39
CA CYS A 146 8.86 -19.19 -9.07
C CYS A 146 10.33 -18.78 -9.18
N THR A 147 10.73 -17.76 -8.42
CA THR A 147 12.11 -17.27 -8.43
C THR A 147 12.89 -17.85 -7.25
N PRO A 148 13.94 -18.67 -7.48
CA PRO A 148 14.83 -19.11 -6.42
C PRO A 148 15.50 -17.93 -5.72
N ILE A 149 15.75 -18.06 -4.40
CA ILE A 149 16.30 -16.97 -3.59
C ILE A 149 17.70 -16.52 -4.04
N ASP A 150 18.51 -17.42 -4.56
CA ASP A 150 19.84 -17.11 -5.09
C ASP A 150 19.77 -16.26 -6.38
N ILE A 151 18.77 -16.49 -7.23
CA ILE A 151 18.48 -15.64 -8.39
C ILE A 151 17.96 -14.27 -7.94
N MET A 152 17.03 -14.24 -6.97
CA MET A 152 16.53 -12.99 -6.42
C MET A 152 17.66 -12.14 -5.83
N LEU A 153 18.60 -12.75 -5.08
CA LEU A 153 19.79 -12.07 -4.56
C LEU A 153 20.68 -11.48 -5.66
N GLN A 154 20.85 -12.18 -6.77
CA GLN A 154 21.60 -11.63 -7.90
C GLN A 154 20.90 -10.41 -8.50
N VAL A 155 19.57 -10.46 -8.63
CA VAL A 155 18.78 -9.36 -9.20
C VAL A 155 18.79 -8.13 -8.30
N VAL A 156 18.52 -8.28 -7.00
CA VAL A 156 18.51 -7.11 -6.08
C VAL A 156 19.88 -6.48 -5.93
N ASN A 157 20.96 -7.26 -6.06
CA ASN A 157 22.35 -6.80 -5.93
C ASN A 157 22.97 -6.25 -7.22
N ILE A 158 22.19 -6.09 -8.30
CA ILE A 158 22.63 -5.37 -9.50
C ILE A 158 23.01 -3.92 -9.18
N LYS A 159 22.32 -3.28 -8.23
CA LYS A 159 22.67 -1.96 -7.71
C LYS A 159 23.88 -2.05 -6.79
N LYS A 160 25.02 -1.50 -7.22
CA LYS A 160 26.28 -1.54 -6.47
C LYS A 160 26.26 -0.73 -5.17
N ASP A 161 25.45 0.31 -5.11
CA ASP A 161 25.28 1.21 -3.98
C ASP A 161 24.29 0.68 -2.92
N MET A 162 23.62 -0.43 -3.21
CA MET A 162 22.62 -1.05 -2.34
C MET A 162 22.79 -2.57 -2.38
N GLN A 163 23.44 -3.12 -1.36
CA GLN A 163 23.69 -4.55 -1.28
C GLN A 163 22.80 -5.18 -0.22
N PHE A 164 22.35 -6.40 -0.48
CA PHE A 164 21.44 -7.18 0.36
C PHE A 164 22.05 -8.55 0.63
N ASP A 165 21.90 -9.03 1.85
CA ASP A 165 22.05 -10.45 2.17
C ASP A 165 20.70 -11.18 2.10
N GLN A 166 20.77 -12.50 2.19
CA GLN A 166 19.59 -13.35 2.10
C GLN A 166 18.59 -13.10 3.25
N ALA A 167 19.08 -12.86 4.45
CA ALA A 167 18.22 -12.67 5.62
C ALA A 167 17.41 -11.39 5.48
N GLU A 168 18.04 -10.32 4.99
CA GLU A 168 17.37 -9.05 4.76
C GLU A 168 16.32 -9.11 3.63
N VAL A 169 16.62 -9.81 2.53
CA VAL A 169 15.62 -9.98 1.45
C VAL A 169 14.41 -10.76 1.96
N ILE A 170 14.62 -11.82 2.75
CA ILE A 170 13.54 -12.60 3.34
C ILE A 170 12.75 -11.77 4.36
N GLU A 171 13.42 -10.97 5.19
CA GLU A 171 12.76 -10.08 6.15
C GLU A 171 11.84 -9.09 5.43
N ILE A 172 12.35 -8.40 4.41
CA ILE A 172 11.56 -7.45 3.60
C ILE A 172 10.37 -8.16 2.96
N PHE A 173 10.60 -9.32 2.35
CA PHE A 173 9.57 -10.12 1.69
C PHE A 173 8.44 -10.52 2.65
N ASN A 174 8.77 -10.91 3.87
CA ASN A 174 7.77 -11.30 4.89
C ASN A 174 6.86 -10.15 5.35
N HIS A 175 7.19 -8.93 5.01
CA HIS A 175 6.38 -7.75 5.31
C HIS A 175 5.59 -7.22 4.09
N PHE A 176 5.73 -7.85 2.94
CA PHE A 176 4.92 -7.49 1.78
C PHE A 176 3.45 -7.84 2.01
N PRO A 177 2.52 -7.06 1.46
CA PRO A 177 1.11 -7.42 1.45
C PRO A 177 0.90 -8.79 0.78
N GLU A 178 0.02 -9.63 1.35
CA GLU A 178 -0.25 -10.98 0.82
C GLU A 178 -1.06 -10.99 -0.50
N ASP A 179 -1.57 -9.83 -0.94
CA ASP A 179 -2.54 -9.69 -2.05
C ASP A 179 -1.90 -9.44 -3.43
N HIS A 180 -0.66 -9.92 -3.67
CA HIS A 180 -0.02 -9.74 -4.98
C HIS A 180 0.56 -11.03 -5.51
#